data_ab01bfa23f4dc5fa8b79db2c92dd43a7
#
_entry.id   ab01bfa23f4dc5fa8b79db2c92dd43a7
#
_cell.length_a   1.000
_cell.length_b   1.000
_cell.length_c   1.000
_cell.angle_alpha   90.00
_cell.angle_beta   90.00
_cell.angle_gamma   90.00
#
_symmetry.space_group_name_H-M   'P 1'
#
loop_
_entity.id
_entity.type
_entity.pdbx_description
1 polymer ?
#
loop_
_entity_poly.entity_id
_entity_poly.type
_entity_poly.pdbx_seq_one_letter_code
_entity_poly.pdbx_strand_id
1 'polypeptide(L)'
;MYNAPLGGAAYAVELVMVTGMRRRGILVAVPVCLIATLVSWLHSHGRPTFEIVSPGLSSGTVLGLVLLVTVAAALGVGARRLWSWMLAHRVRVPRWLPAAIGAAGLVTGLVSLWVPAIVGNGRDAMEMALGTGLPGASNSAAGAGLVLLVGIVALKPVLTGLTLAAGATGGRLAPSLAAGSSAGAALAIAL
;
A
#
# COMPACT_ATOMS: atom_id res chain seq x y z
N MET A 1 -4.12 -9.63 8.85
CA MET A 1 -3.80 -9.34 7.47
C MET A 1 -2.29 -9.37 7.20
N TYR A 2 -1.47 -8.67 7.99
CA TYR A 2 -0.01 -8.64 7.78
C TYR A 2 0.78 -9.52 8.75
N ASN A 3 0.13 -10.33 9.55
CA ASN A 3 0.73 -11.21 10.57
C ASN A 3 1.75 -10.51 11.51
N ALA A 4 1.53 -9.22 11.76
CA ALA A 4 2.40 -8.37 12.55
C ALA A 4 1.63 -7.72 13.71
N PRO A 5 1.35 -8.48 14.81
CA PRO A 5 0.49 -8.01 15.90
C PRO A 5 1.03 -6.75 16.59
N LEU A 6 2.33 -6.69 16.84
CA LEU A 6 2.95 -5.53 17.47
C LEU A 6 2.99 -4.32 16.53
N GLY A 7 3.28 -4.55 15.23
CA GLY A 7 3.22 -3.49 14.22
C GLY A 7 1.81 -2.94 14.04
N GLY A 8 0.80 -3.80 14.05
CA GLY A 8 -0.62 -3.40 13.99
C GLY A 8 -1.04 -2.57 15.21
N ALA A 9 -0.63 -2.99 16.41
CA ALA A 9 -0.90 -2.25 17.65
C ALA A 9 -0.21 -0.88 17.66
N ALA A 10 1.07 -0.81 17.27
CA ALA A 10 1.81 0.44 17.16
C ALA A 10 1.15 1.41 16.17
N TYR A 11 0.77 0.91 14.98
CA TYR A 11 0.07 1.68 13.96
C TYR A 11 -1.29 2.21 14.45
N ALA A 12 -2.08 1.37 15.15
CA ALA A 12 -3.37 1.78 15.70
C ALA A 12 -3.20 2.91 16.74
N VAL A 13 -2.20 2.81 17.60
CA VAL A 13 -1.90 3.82 18.63
C VAL A 13 -1.39 5.13 18.01
N GLU A 14 -0.55 5.04 16.99
CA GLU A 14 0.02 6.22 16.34
C GLU A 14 -1.01 6.99 15.50
N LEU A 15 -1.85 6.28 14.76
CA LEU A 15 -2.76 6.87 13.78
C LEU A 15 -4.13 7.24 14.34
N VAL A 16 -4.66 6.44 15.27
CA VAL A 16 -6.05 6.55 15.73
C VAL A 16 -6.15 7.29 17.06
N MET A 17 -5.10 7.24 17.89
CA MET A 17 -5.21 7.75 19.24
C MET A 17 -4.67 9.17 19.38
N VAL A 18 -5.52 10.04 19.91
CA VAL A 18 -5.17 11.40 20.30
C VAL A 18 -4.20 11.37 21.48
N THR A 19 -3.28 12.31 21.52
CA THR A 19 -2.06 12.39 22.37
C THR A 19 -2.28 12.12 23.87
N GLY A 20 -3.48 12.29 24.43
CA GLY A 20 -3.78 12.06 25.85
C GLY A 20 -4.14 10.61 26.23
N MET A 21 -4.43 9.74 25.28
CA MET A 21 -4.92 8.38 25.51
C MET A 21 -3.94 7.27 25.15
N ARG A 22 -2.71 7.59 24.80
CA ARG A 22 -1.70 6.66 24.28
C ARG A 22 -1.50 5.42 25.16
N ARG A 23 -1.35 5.59 26.49
CA ARG A 23 -1.12 4.45 27.40
C ARG A 23 -2.32 3.48 27.46
N ARG A 24 -3.54 4.01 27.59
CA ARG A 24 -4.76 3.21 27.59
C ARG A 24 -5.00 2.53 26.24
N GLY A 25 -4.65 3.22 25.16
CA GLY A 25 -4.73 2.69 23.81
C GLY A 25 -3.81 1.50 23.57
N ILE A 26 -2.59 1.52 24.07
CA ILE A 26 -1.64 0.39 23.98
C ILE A 26 -2.20 -0.84 24.70
N LEU A 27 -2.75 -0.64 25.91
CA LEU A 27 -3.33 -1.73 26.73
C LEU A 27 -4.51 -2.42 26.02
N VAL A 28 -5.23 -1.73 25.18
CA VAL A 28 -6.34 -2.31 24.37
C VAL A 28 -5.85 -2.81 23.02
N ALA A 29 -5.04 -2.04 22.32
CA ALA A 29 -4.60 -2.37 20.96
C ALA A 29 -3.74 -3.65 20.90
N VAL A 30 -2.84 -3.83 21.87
CA VAL A 30 -1.96 -5.02 21.89
C VAL A 30 -2.75 -6.32 22.05
N PRO A 31 -3.62 -6.50 23.06
CA PRO A 31 -4.42 -7.72 23.19
C PRO A 31 -5.33 -7.96 21.99
N VAL A 32 -5.98 -6.92 21.46
CA VAL A 32 -6.86 -7.04 20.29
C VAL A 32 -6.06 -7.52 19.06
N CYS A 33 -4.89 -6.94 18.80
CA CYS A 33 -4.05 -7.36 17.68
C CYS A 33 -3.49 -8.78 17.88
N LEU A 34 -3.14 -9.17 19.12
CA LEU A 34 -2.72 -10.54 19.42
C LEU A 34 -3.84 -11.55 19.19
N ILE A 35 -5.03 -11.29 19.70
CA ILE A 35 -6.20 -12.16 19.50
C ILE A 35 -6.53 -12.28 18.01
N ALA A 36 -6.57 -11.15 17.29
CA ALA A 36 -6.82 -11.15 15.85
C ALA A 36 -5.76 -11.96 15.07
N THR A 37 -4.51 -11.91 15.49
CA THR A 37 -3.43 -12.70 14.88
C THR A 37 -3.57 -14.19 15.20
N LEU A 38 -3.90 -14.54 16.43
CA LEU A 38 -4.17 -15.92 16.83
C LEU A 38 -5.33 -16.53 16.04
N VAL A 39 -6.44 -15.81 15.91
CA VAL A 39 -7.59 -16.23 15.09
C VAL A 39 -7.19 -16.38 13.62
N SER A 40 -6.39 -15.45 13.09
CA SER A 40 -5.85 -15.56 11.73
C SER A 40 -4.99 -16.81 11.55
N TRP A 41 -4.16 -17.15 12.53
CA TRP A 41 -3.31 -18.35 12.49
C TRP A 41 -4.10 -19.65 12.49
N LEU A 42 -5.23 -19.70 13.17
CA LEU A 42 -6.13 -20.88 13.12
C LEU A 42 -6.59 -21.16 11.69
N HIS A 43 -6.75 -20.12 10.87
CA HIS A 43 -7.17 -20.27 9.47
C HIS A 43 -5.99 -20.41 8.51
N SER A 44 -4.93 -19.62 8.68
CA SER A 44 -3.78 -19.56 7.76
C SER A 44 -2.64 -20.52 8.11
N HIS A 45 -2.78 -21.31 9.19
CA HIS A 45 -1.74 -22.24 9.68
C HIS A 45 -0.37 -21.59 9.87
N GLY A 46 -0.34 -20.30 10.26
CA GLY A 46 0.91 -19.57 10.51
C GLY A 46 1.73 -19.22 9.27
N ARG A 47 1.21 -19.43 8.05
CA ARG A 47 1.93 -19.07 6.83
C ARG A 47 2.13 -17.56 6.73
N PRO A 48 3.31 -17.11 6.27
CA PRO A 48 3.54 -15.70 6.02
C PRO A 48 2.58 -15.18 4.94
N THR A 49 2.18 -13.92 5.06
CA THR A 49 1.26 -13.31 4.09
C THR A 49 1.91 -13.16 2.72
N PHE A 50 3.22 -12.99 2.69
CA PHE A 50 4.03 -12.89 1.48
C PHE A 50 5.24 -13.80 1.61
N GLU A 51 5.49 -14.61 0.59
CA GLU A 51 6.72 -15.40 0.48
C GLU A 51 7.78 -14.52 -0.20
N ILE A 52 8.86 -14.22 0.52
CA ILE A 52 9.94 -13.39 0.03
C ILE A 52 11.19 -14.26 -0.08
N VAL A 53 11.75 -14.31 -1.27
CA VAL A 53 13.08 -14.92 -1.48
C VAL A 53 14.13 -13.92 -1.01
N SER A 54 14.96 -14.32 -0.04
CA SER A 54 16.05 -13.45 0.44
C SER A 54 17.17 -13.42 -0.59
N PRO A 55 17.44 -12.28 -1.21
CA PRO A 55 18.58 -12.14 -2.12
C PRO A 55 19.88 -12.22 -1.33
N GLY A 56 20.90 -12.87 -1.92
CA GLY A 56 22.24 -12.83 -1.37
C GLY A 56 22.80 -11.40 -1.34
N LEU A 57 23.61 -11.09 -0.33
CA LEU A 57 24.29 -9.80 -0.23
C LEU A 57 25.44 -9.77 -1.25
N SER A 58 25.26 -9.04 -2.35
CA SER A 58 26.29 -8.70 -3.33
C SER A 58 26.45 -7.19 -3.42
N SER A 59 27.54 -6.70 -3.99
CA SER A 59 27.73 -5.26 -4.21
C SER A 59 26.63 -4.65 -5.09
N GLY A 60 26.14 -5.39 -6.07
CA GLY A 60 24.99 -4.98 -6.90
C GLY A 60 23.70 -4.87 -6.10
N THR A 61 23.46 -5.82 -5.19
CA THR A 61 22.30 -5.77 -4.28
C THR A 61 22.34 -4.53 -3.38
N VAL A 62 23.51 -4.18 -2.85
CA VAL A 62 23.67 -2.98 -1.99
C VAL A 62 23.40 -1.71 -2.78
N LEU A 63 23.92 -1.58 -4.00
CA LEU A 63 23.64 -0.43 -4.87
C LEU A 63 22.16 -0.33 -5.22
N GLY A 64 21.53 -1.45 -5.57
CA GLY A 64 20.10 -1.53 -5.84
C GLY A 64 19.26 -1.09 -4.64
N LEU A 65 19.64 -1.49 -3.41
CA LEU A 65 18.96 -1.05 -2.17
C LEU A 65 19.10 0.46 -1.95
N VAL A 66 20.27 1.05 -2.19
CA VAL A 66 20.46 2.51 -2.04
C VAL A 66 19.59 3.27 -3.03
N LEU A 67 19.53 2.83 -4.29
CA LEU A 67 18.65 3.41 -5.30
C LEU A 67 17.18 3.25 -4.91
N LEU A 68 16.78 2.07 -4.47
CA LEU A 68 15.41 1.79 -4.02
C LEU A 68 15.00 2.70 -2.86
N VAL A 69 15.84 2.86 -1.85
CA VAL A 69 15.56 3.75 -0.69
C VAL A 69 15.38 5.19 -1.16
N THR A 70 16.23 5.66 -2.08
CA THR A 70 16.14 7.03 -2.62
C THR A 70 14.84 7.24 -3.39
N VAL A 71 14.50 6.31 -4.29
CA VAL A 71 13.26 6.36 -5.07
C VAL A 71 12.04 6.27 -4.15
N ALA A 72 12.03 5.34 -3.19
CA ALA A 72 10.94 5.17 -2.23
C ALA A 72 10.75 6.42 -1.37
N ALA A 73 11.83 7.06 -0.93
CA ALA A 73 11.77 8.33 -0.19
C ALA A 73 11.15 9.45 -1.02
N ALA A 74 11.57 9.60 -2.28
CA ALA A 74 11.02 10.60 -3.20
C ALA A 74 9.53 10.37 -3.46
N LEU A 75 9.13 9.11 -3.73
CA LEU A 75 7.73 8.73 -3.91
C LEU A 75 6.89 8.98 -2.64
N GLY A 76 7.43 8.66 -1.47
CA GLY A 76 6.78 8.89 -0.18
C GLY A 76 6.52 10.38 0.07
N VAL A 77 7.52 11.24 -0.19
CA VAL A 77 7.37 12.70 -0.10
C VAL A 77 6.36 13.22 -1.10
N GLY A 78 6.40 12.73 -2.35
CA GLY A 78 5.47 13.08 -3.42
C GLY A 78 4.02 12.71 -3.06
N ALA A 79 3.79 11.46 -2.63
CA ALA A 79 2.48 10.98 -2.21
C ALA A 79 1.93 11.76 -1.01
N ARG A 80 2.78 12.05 -0.02
CA ARG A 80 2.40 12.88 1.14
C ARG A 80 1.96 14.27 0.72
N ARG A 81 2.71 14.94 -0.17
CA ARG A 81 2.36 16.28 -0.68
C ARG A 81 1.05 16.23 -1.47
N LEU A 82 0.90 15.25 -2.35
CA LEU A 82 -0.32 15.02 -3.12
C LEU A 82 -1.54 14.85 -2.21
N TRP A 83 -1.47 13.97 -1.24
CA TRP A 83 -2.58 13.73 -0.30
C TRP A 83 -2.89 14.94 0.57
N SER A 84 -1.88 15.67 1.04
CA SER A 84 -2.12 16.89 1.82
C SER A 84 -2.81 17.96 0.98
N TRP A 85 -2.42 18.11 -0.27
CA TRP A 85 -3.06 19.02 -1.20
C TRP A 85 -4.50 18.62 -1.51
N MET A 86 -4.74 17.33 -1.84
CA MET A 86 -6.09 16.81 -2.13
C MET A 86 -7.02 16.95 -0.92
N LEU A 87 -6.52 16.64 0.29
CA LEU A 87 -7.30 16.77 1.52
C LEU A 87 -7.60 18.24 1.90
N ALA A 88 -6.73 19.18 1.53
CA ALA A 88 -7.02 20.60 1.69
C ALA A 88 -8.23 21.02 0.83
N HIS A 89 -8.42 20.39 -0.33
CA HIS A 89 -9.52 20.63 -1.26
C HIS A 89 -10.69 19.63 -1.12
N ARG A 90 -10.77 18.92 0.00
CA ARG A 90 -11.82 17.92 0.24
C ARG A 90 -13.22 18.51 0.19
N VAL A 91 -14.19 17.70 -0.24
CA VAL A 91 -15.61 18.06 -0.21
C VAL A 91 -16.05 18.23 1.25
N ARG A 92 -16.54 19.42 1.59
CA ARG A 92 -16.97 19.78 2.96
C ARG A 92 -18.47 19.87 3.11
N VAL A 93 -19.20 19.95 2.01
CA VAL A 93 -20.66 20.12 2.03
C VAL A 93 -21.34 18.76 2.13
N PRO A 94 -22.06 18.46 3.24
CA PRO A 94 -22.62 17.13 3.50
C PRO A 94 -23.51 16.58 2.38
N ARG A 95 -24.32 17.44 1.76
CA ARG A 95 -25.23 17.04 0.67
C ARG A 95 -24.50 16.52 -0.57
N TRP A 96 -23.25 16.91 -0.82
CA TRP A 96 -22.47 16.49 -1.97
C TRP A 96 -21.58 15.27 -1.70
N LEU A 97 -21.40 14.88 -0.42
CA LEU A 97 -20.57 13.73 -0.06
C LEU A 97 -20.95 12.43 -0.79
N PRO A 98 -22.22 12.00 -0.81
CA PRO A 98 -22.58 10.75 -1.49
C PRO A 98 -22.25 10.78 -2.99
N ALA A 99 -22.52 11.91 -3.65
CA ALA A 99 -22.21 12.07 -5.06
C ALA A 99 -20.70 12.08 -5.32
N ALA A 100 -19.94 12.78 -4.49
CA ALA A 100 -18.47 12.83 -4.58
C ALA A 100 -17.83 11.46 -4.37
N ILE A 101 -18.28 10.71 -3.35
CA ILE A 101 -17.80 9.35 -3.07
C ILE A 101 -18.17 8.42 -4.23
N GLY A 102 -19.39 8.50 -4.73
CA GLY A 102 -19.85 7.73 -5.89
C GLY A 102 -19.03 8.04 -7.15
N ALA A 103 -18.76 9.30 -7.43
CA ALA A 103 -17.92 9.71 -8.56
C ALA A 103 -16.47 9.20 -8.41
N ALA A 104 -15.87 9.31 -7.23
CA ALA A 104 -14.53 8.78 -6.96
C ALA A 104 -14.48 7.25 -7.11
N GLY A 105 -15.53 6.55 -6.64
CA GLY A 105 -15.68 5.11 -6.81
C GLY A 105 -15.82 4.72 -8.29
N LEU A 106 -16.60 5.47 -9.06
CA LEU A 106 -16.77 5.26 -10.48
C LEU A 106 -15.46 5.46 -11.25
N VAL A 107 -14.72 6.52 -10.98
CA VAL A 107 -13.38 6.75 -11.56
C VAL A 107 -12.44 5.58 -11.23
N THR A 108 -12.40 5.15 -9.96
CA THR A 108 -11.56 4.02 -9.55
C THR A 108 -12.00 2.72 -10.25
N GLY A 109 -13.30 2.49 -10.35
CA GLY A 109 -13.88 1.34 -11.06
C GLY A 109 -13.55 1.35 -12.55
N LEU A 110 -13.64 2.49 -13.23
CA LEU A 110 -13.25 2.61 -14.63
C LEU A 110 -11.75 2.32 -14.83
N VAL A 111 -10.88 2.89 -14.00
CA VAL A 111 -9.44 2.62 -14.06
C VAL A 111 -9.13 1.14 -13.83
N SER A 112 -9.91 0.46 -13.01
CA SER A 112 -9.71 -0.97 -12.73
C SER A 112 -9.95 -1.88 -13.93
N LEU A 113 -10.65 -1.42 -14.96
CA LEU A 113 -10.84 -2.19 -16.19
C LEU A 113 -9.52 -2.40 -16.95
N TRP A 114 -8.57 -1.47 -16.82
CA TRP A 114 -7.23 -1.59 -17.42
C TRP A 114 -6.16 -2.07 -16.42
N VAL A 115 -6.32 -1.74 -15.14
CA VAL A 115 -5.38 -2.12 -14.07
C VAL A 115 -6.17 -2.73 -12.91
N PRO A 116 -6.57 -4.02 -12.97
CA PRO A 116 -7.38 -4.66 -11.93
C PRO A 116 -6.77 -4.59 -10.53
N ALA A 117 -5.44 -4.69 -10.41
CA ALA A 117 -4.71 -4.61 -9.15
C ALA A 117 -4.77 -3.22 -8.46
N ILE A 118 -5.38 -2.21 -9.12
CA ILE A 118 -5.54 -0.87 -8.54
C ILE A 118 -6.63 -0.84 -7.46
N VAL A 119 -7.61 -1.74 -7.52
CA VAL A 119 -8.73 -1.81 -6.57
C VAL A 119 -8.29 -2.40 -5.23
N GLY A 120 -9.10 -2.23 -4.21
CA GLY A 120 -8.88 -2.79 -2.90
C GLY A 120 -7.72 -2.17 -2.12
N ASN A 121 -7.24 -2.89 -1.14
CA ASN A 121 -6.20 -2.45 -0.21
C ASN A 121 -4.76 -2.55 -0.77
N GLY A 122 -4.58 -2.99 -2.02
CA GLY A 122 -3.27 -3.10 -2.66
C GLY A 122 -2.56 -4.43 -2.45
N ARG A 123 -3.25 -5.44 -1.89
CA ARG A 123 -2.67 -6.78 -1.71
C ARG A 123 -2.32 -7.40 -3.06
N ASP A 124 -3.22 -7.34 -4.02
CA ASP A 124 -3.03 -7.90 -5.36
C ASP A 124 -1.85 -7.21 -6.09
N ALA A 125 -1.69 -5.90 -5.88
CA ALA A 125 -0.55 -5.15 -6.41
C ALA A 125 0.77 -5.61 -5.77
N MET A 126 0.78 -5.89 -4.46
CA MET A 126 1.95 -6.43 -3.77
C MET A 126 2.29 -7.84 -4.21
N GLU A 127 1.30 -8.72 -4.36
CA GLU A 127 1.48 -10.09 -4.85
C GLU A 127 2.01 -10.10 -6.30
N MET A 128 1.46 -9.22 -7.15
CA MET A 128 1.97 -9.02 -8.51
C MET A 128 3.42 -8.55 -8.51
N ALA A 129 3.76 -7.55 -7.69
CA ALA A 129 5.11 -7.02 -7.58
C ALA A 129 6.12 -8.08 -7.14
N LEU A 130 5.74 -8.94 -6.17
CA LEU A 130 6.59 -10.03 -5.71
C LEU A 130 6.70 -11.14 -6.76
N GLY A 131 5.63 -11.44 -7.50
CA GLY A 131 5.62 -12.47 -8.54
C GLY A 131 6.44 -12.07 -9.79
N THR A 132 6.44 -10.81 -10.18
CA THR A 132 7.21 -10.32 -11.33
C THR A 132 8.72 -10.20 -11.06
N GLY A 133 9.12 -10.09 -9.80
CA GLY A 133 10.53 -10.06 -9.38
C GLY A 133 11.19 -11.44 -9.26
N LEU A 134 10.46 -12.54 -9.55
CA LEU A 134 11.04 -13.89 -9.46
C LEU A 134 11.88 -14.25 -10.70
N PRO A 135 13.02 -14.97 -10.51
CA PRO A 135 13.83 -15.47 -11.61
C PRO A 135 12.99 -16.42 -12.49
N GLY A 136 12.91 -16.17 -13.78
CA GLY A 136 12.19 -17.02 -14.75
C GLY A 136 10.97 -16.38 -15.41
N ALA A 137 10.62 -15.13 -15.08
CA ALA A 137 9.62 -14.39 -15.84
C ALA A 137 10.11 -14.18 -17.29
N SER A 138 9.27 -14.53 -18.28
CA SER A 138 9.63 -14.31 -19.69
C SER A 138 9.75 -12.83 -20.01
N ASN A 139 10.70 -12.44 -20.90
CA ASN A 139 10.96 -11.05 -21.25
C ASN A 139 9.72 -10.28 -21.77
N SER A 140 8.78 -10.95 -22.42
CA SER A 140 7.53 -10.35 -22.86
C SER A 140 6.56 -10.07 -21.70
N ALA A 141 6.54 -10.94 -20.67
CA ALA A 141 5.78 -10.73 -19.46
C ALA A 141 6.40 -9.63 -18.58
N ALA A 142 7.73 -9.49 -18.60
CA ALA A 142 8.45 -8.45 -17.87
C ALA A 142 8.10 -7.04 -18.37
N GLY A 143 8.02 -6.83 -19.69
CA GLY A 143 7.66 -5.53 -20.28
C GLY A 143 6.23 -5.09 -19.93
N ALA A 144 5.27 -6.00 -20.08
CA ALA A 144 3.87 -5.73 -19.69
C ALA A 144 3.75 -5.53 -18.17
N GLY A 145 4.49 -6.31 -17.39
CA GLY A 145 4.57 -6.17 -15.93
C GLY A 145 5.12 -4.82 -15.51
N LEU A 146 6.19 -4.34 -16.15
CA LEU A 146 6.78 -3.02 -15.87
C LEU A 146 5.78 -1.88 -16.07
N VAL A 147 5.04 -1.89 -17.18
CA VAL A 147 4.02 -0.86 -17.46
C VAL A 147 2.92 -0.88 -16.39
N LEU A 148 2.46 -2.06 -15.99
CA LEU A 148 1.45 -2.21 -14.93
C LEU A 148 1.98 -1.73 -13.58
N LEU A 149 3.21 -2.09 -13.21
CA LEU A 149 3.84 -1.68 -11.95
C LEU A 149 4.01 -0.16 -11.88
N VAL A 150 4.51 0.47 -12.94
CA VAL A 150 4.62 1.94 -13.05
C VAL A 150 3.24 2.59 -12.99
N GLY A 151 2.24 2.00 -13.65
CA GLY A 151 0.85 2.42 -13.58
C GLY A 151 0.30 2.40 -12.14
N ILE A 152 0.58 1.33 -11.38
CA ILE A 152 0.18 1.23 -9.97
C ILE A 152 0.88 2.30 -9.12
N VAL A 153 2.19 2.50 -9.30
CA VAL A 153 2.95 3.53 -8.58
C VAL A 153 2.37 4.93 -8.79
N ALA A 154 1.94 5.26 -10.01
CA ALA A 154 1.39 6.57 -10.34
C ALA A 154 -0.08 6.70 -9.93
N LEU A 155 -0.92 5.72 -10.28
CA LEU A 155 -2.37 5.81 -10.15
C LEU A 155 -2.87 5.52 -8.73
N LYS A 156 -2.25 4.58 -8.00
CA LYS A 156 -2.71 4.21 -6.65
C LYS A 156 -2.73 5.38 -5.67
N PRO A 157 -1.67 6.20 -5.55
CA PRO A 157 -1.71 7.37 -4.67
C PRO A 157 -2.76 8.41 -5.09
N VAL A 158 -2.94 8.62 -6.40
CA VAL A 158 -3.91 9.57 -6.94
C VAL A 158 -5.34 9.13 -6.61
N LEU A 159 -5.71 7.88 -6.92
CA LEU A 159 -7.04 7.35 -6.66
C LEU A 159 -7.35 7.28 -5.16
N THR A 160 -6.35 6.91 -4.34
CA THR A 160 -6.49 6.96 -2.88
C THR A 160 -6.73 8.39 -2.39
N GLY A 161 -5.98 9.36 -2.90
CA GLY A 161 -6.16 10.76 -2.57
C GLY A 161 -7.55 11.27 -3.01
N LEU A 162 -8.00 10.89 -4.19
CA LEU A 162 -9.32 11.24 -4.72
C LEU A 162 -10.45 10.72 -3.82
N THR A 163 -10.42 9.45 -3.43
CA THR A 163 -11.44 8.86 -2.55
C THR A 163 -11.45 9.51 -1.17
N LEU A 164 -10.28 9.81 -0.59
CA LEU A 164 -10.16 10.52 0.68
C LEU A 164 -10.67 11.96 0.58
N ALA A 165 -10.35 12.67 -0.52
CA ALA A 165 -10.81 14.04 -0.77
C ALA A 165 -12.33 14.10 -1.02
N ALA A 166 -12.90 13.06 -1.62
CA ALA A 166 -14.34 12.90 -1.78
C ALA A 166 -15.08 12.68 -0.45
N GLY A 167 -14.36 12.41 0.64
CA GLY A 167 -14.93 12.23 1.98
C GLY A 167 -15.05 10.77 2.41
N ALA A 168 -14.58 9.80 1.62
CA ALA A 168 -14.54 8.41 2.03
C ALA A 168 -13.53 8.22 3.18
N THR A 169 -13.89 7.34 4.12
CA THR A 169 -12.96 6.92 5.17
C THR A 169 -12.01 5.85 4.63
N GLY A 170 -10.71 6.00 4.87
CA GLY A 170 -9.72 5.04 4.39
C GLY A 170 -8.32 5.27 4.96
N GLY A 171 -7.50 4.22 4.91
CA GLY A 171 -6.10 4.26 5.34
C GLY A 171 -5.16 4.56 4.18
N ARG A 172 -4.02 5.16 4.49
CA ARG A 172 -2.95 5.46 3.53
C ARG A 172 -1.82 4.43 3.56
N LEU A 173 -1.76 3.58 4.59
CA LEU A 173 -0.68 2.60 4.76
C LEU A 173 -0.63 1.58 3.62
N ALA A 174 -1.74 0.88 3.37
CA ALA A 174 -1.78 -0.17 2.36
C ALA A 174 -1.52 0.34 0.93
N PRO A 175 -2.10 1.49 0.49
CA PRO A 175 -1.72 2.11 -0.78
C PRO A 175 -0.24 2.52 -0.86
N SER A 176 0.37 2.97 0.25
CA SER A 176 1.80 3.29 0.27
C SER A 176 2.67 2.05 0.11
N LEU A 177 2.30 0.95 0.79
CA LEU A 177 3.00 -0.33 0.65
C LEU A 177 2.88 -0.90 -0.76
N ALA A 178 1.68 -0.83 -1.36
CA ALA A 178 1.46 -1.26 -2.75
C ALA A 178 2.29 -0.44 -3.75
N ALA A 179 2.33 0.88 -3.60
CA ALA A 179 3.14 1.74 -4.46
C ALA A 179 4.65 1.48 -4.26
N GLY A 180 5.08 1.28 -3.01
CA GLY A 180 6.48 1.00 -2.68
C GLY A 180 6.96 -0.35 -3.23
N SER A 181 6.17 -1.42 -3.06
CA SER A 181 6.50 -2.74 -3.59
C SER A 181 6.52 -2.75 -5.12
N SER A 182 5.55 -2.08 -5.76
CA SER A 182 5.50 -1.95 -7.22
C SER A 182 6.69 -1.14 -7.75
N ALA A 183 7.11 -0.08 -7.06
CA ALA A 183 8.30 0.68 -7.43
C ALA A 183 9.59 -0.16 -7.28
N GLY A 184 9.68 -0.95 -6.21
CA GLY A 184 10.80 -1.87 -6.01
C GLY A 184 10.91 -2.94 -7.10
N ALA A 185 9.78 -3.55 -7.44
CA ALA A 185 9.73 -4.55 -8.51
C ALA A 185 10.04 -3.93 -9.89
N ALA A 186 9.50 -2.74 -10.18
CA ALA A 186 9.80 -2.03 -11.44
C ALA A 186 11.28 -1.70 -11.56
N LEU A 187 11.92 -1.27 -10.47
CA LEU A 187 13.35 -1.00 -10.44
C LEU A 187 14.18 -2.28 -10.63
N ALA A 188 13.77 -3.39 -10.00
CA ALA A 188 14.44 -4.69 -10.15
C ALA A 188 14.36 -5.26 -11.58
N ILE A 189 13.30 -4.93 -12.33
CA ILE A 189 13.17 -5.32 -13.74
C ILE A 189 14.02 -4.42 -14.64
N ALA A 190 14.22 -3.14 -14.25
CA ALA A 190 14.94 -2.15 -15.05
C ALA A 190 16.47 -2.21 -14.89
N LEU A 191 16.97 -2.85 -13.83
CA LEU A 191 18.41 -3.04 -13.54
C LEU A 191 18.90 -4.40 -14.00
#